data_116a30c4b3cf19d31f86302d68577603
#
_entry.id   116a30c4b3cf19d31f86302d68577603
#
_cell.length_a   1.000
_cell.length_b   1.000
_cell.length_c   1.000
_cell.angle_alpha   90.00
_cell.angle_beta   90.00
_cell.angle_gamma   90.00
#
_symmetry.space_group_name_H-M   'P 1'
#
loop_
_entity.id
_entity.type
_entity.pdbx_description
1 polymer ?
#
loop_
_entity_poly.entity_id
_entity_poly.type
_entity_poly.pdbx_seq_one_letter_code
_entity_poly.pdbx_strand_id
1 'polypeptide(L)'
;MTRKITKNTLALSEAKAKKLPEKQGTVQGHRDGFGFVIPDDGGEDIFLNEREMSRVMHNDKVLVKVSGVDRRGRPEGQITEVLQHANQLVIGRLLNENGVLICAPEDKRIGHDILIPPRGQSNAKLGQVVSVEIIDYPDSYRQAVGRVVEVLGEIDDPGMEIEIAVRKYGVPHLF
;
A
#
# COMPACT_ATOMS: atom_id res chain seq x y z
N MET A 1 17.90 36.28 -8.15
CA MET A 1 17.45 35.88 -7.95
C MET A 1 16.95 35.71 -7.83
N THR A 2 16.95 35.74 -8.17
CA THR A 2 16.27 35.24 -7.99
C THR A 2 15.88 35.13 -8.17
N ARG A 3 15.92 35.24 -8.64
CA ARG A 3 15.34 34.85 -8.69
C ARG A 3 15.06 34.52 -9.05
N LYS A 4 15.26 34.62 -9.45
CA LYS A 4 14.96 34.08 -9.68
C LYS A 4 14.36 33.72 -9.77
N ILE A 5 14.28 33.91 -10.01
CA ILE A 5 13.66 33.37 -10.00
C ILE A 5 13.24 33.33 -10.41
N THR A 6 13.30 33.84 -10.68
CA THR A 6 12.75 33.65 -10.92
C THR A 6 12.47 33.50 -11.74
N LYS A 7 12.69 33.55 -12.42
CA LYS A 7 12.30 33.23 -13.04
C LYS A 7 12.00 32.49 -13.45
N ASN A 8 12.62 32.52 -13.75
CA ASN A 8 12.11 31.47 -13.83
C ASN A 8 11.48 31.00 -13.28
N THR A 9 11.57 31.49 -12.82
CA THR A 9 10.44 31.14 -12.20
C THR A 9 9.29 31.41 -12.93
N LEU A 10 9.25 32.34 -13.61
CA LEU A 10 8.20 32.56 -14.32
C LEU A 10 8.12 31.68 -15.40
N ALA A 11 9.15 31.44 -15.99
CA ALA A 11 9.20 30.43 -16.96
C ALA A 11 8.83 29.14 -16.38
N LEU A 12 9.07 29.01 -15.14
CA LEU A 12 8.65 27.90 -14.46
C LEU A 12 7.22 27.83 -14.32
N SER A 13 6.58 28.92 -14.16
CA SER A 13 5.17 28.95 -14.07
C SER A 13 4.53 28.48 -15.30
N GLU A 14 5.06 28.87 -16.41
CA GLU A 14 4.52 28.45 -17.64
C GLU A 14 4.73 27.00 -17.86
N ALA A 15 5.87 26.51 -17.47
CA ALA A 15 6.12 25.12 -17.56
C ALA A 15 5.18 24.34 -16.67
N LYS A 16 4.85 24.91 -15.54
CA LYS A 16 3.92 24.25 -14.65
C LYS A 16 2.56 24.15 -15.25
N ALA A 17 2.15 25.13 -15.97
CA ALA A 17 0.85 25.10 -16.57
C ALA A 17 0.73 23.96 -17.57
N LYS A 18 1.82 23.44 -18.06
CA LYS A 18 1.82 22.36 -18.98
C LYS A 18 2.05 21.01 -18.32
N LYS A 19 2.28 21.00 -17.04
CA LYS A 19 2.46 19.74 -16.37
C LYS A 19 1.15 19.00 -16.28
N LEU A 20 1.25 17.68 -16.29
CA LEU A 20 0.08 16.86 -16.07
C LEU A 20 -0.47 17.12 -14.67
N PRO A 21 -1.77 17.05 -14.51
CA PRO A 21 -2.36 17.32 -13.20
C PRO A 21 -1.88 16.33 -12.15
N GLU A 22 -1.61 16.85 -10.98
CA GLU A 22 -1.23 16.04 -9.84
C GLU A 22 -2.36 16.11 -8.83
N LYS A 23 -2.80 14.96 -8.35
CA LYS A 23 -3.93 14.88 -7.43
C LYS A 23 -3.55 14.12 -6.18
N GLN A 24 -4.21 14.47 -5.10
CA GLN A 24 -4.08 13.74 -3.86
C GLN A 24 -5.26 12.80 -3.70
N GLY A 25 -5.01 11.61 -3.24
CA GLY A 25 -6.09 10.66 -3.03
C GLY A 25 -5.64 9.44 -2.25
N THR A 26 -6.55 8.48 -2.16
CA THR A 26 -6.35 7.25 -1.40
C THR A 26 -6.27 6.06 -2.34
N VAL A 27 -5.28 5.23 -2.14
CA VAL A 27 -5.08 4.03 -2.96
C VAL A 27 -6.09 2.97 -2.58
N GLN A 28 -6.76 2.41 -3.57
CA GLN A 28 -7.59 1.25 -3.39
C GLN A 28 -7.01 0.12 -4.22
N GLY A 29 -6.46 -0.89 -3.56
CA GLY A 29 -5.88 -2.02 -4.24
C GLY A 29 -6.95 -3.00 -4.69
N HIS A 30 -6.59 -3.86 -5.62
CA HIS A 30 -7.45 -4.93 -6.11
C HIS A 30 -6.69 -6.23 -6.02
N ARG A 31 -7.40 -7.30 -5.73
CA ARG A 31 -6.78 -8.62 -5.53
C ARG A 31 -6.01 -9.10 -6.75
N ASP A 32 -6.32 -8.57 -7.93
CA ASP A 32 -5.63 -8.98 -9.15
C ASP A 32 -4.35 -8.20 -9.41
N GLY A 33 -3.95 -7.31 -8.49
CA GLY A 33 -2.65 -6.64 -8.56
C GLY A 33 -2.68 -5.21 -9.05
N PHE A 34 -3.75 -4.78 -9.69
CA PHE A 34 -3.89 -3.38 -10.08
C PHE A 34 -4.62 -2.61 -8.98
N GLY A 35 -4.83 -1.33 -9.17
CA GLY A 35 -5.58 -0.53 -8.19
C GLY A 35 -6.01 0.79 -8.77
N PHE A 36 -6.52 1.64 -7.89
CA PHE A 36 -6.98 2.97 -8.26
C PHE A 36 -6.59 3.96 -7.18
N VAL A 37 -6.47 5.22 -7.56
CA VAL A 37 -6.45 6.31 -6.60
C VAL A 37 -7.83 6.95 -6.65
N ILE A 38 -8.46 7.07 -5.50
CA ILE A 38 -9.73 7.76 -5.37
C ILE A 38 -9.39 9.18 -4.96
N PRO A 39 -9.56 10.16 -5.86
CA PRO A 39 -9.12 11.52 -5.55
C PRO A 39 -9.93 12.14 -4.41
N ASP A 40 -9.26 12.91 -3.58
CA ASP A 40 -9.92 13.59 -2.46
C ASP A 40 -10.91 14.63 -2.95
N ASP A 41 -10.74 15.16 -4.15
CA ASP A 41 -11.63 16.17 -4.71
C ASP A 41 -12.92 15.59 -5.31
N GLY A 42 -13.09 14.28 -5.22
CA GLY A 42 -14.28 13.64 -5.76
C GLY A 42 -14.25 13.44 -7.26
N GLY A 43 -13.11 13.63 -7.88
CA GLY A 43 -12.97 13.41 -9.31
C GLY A 43 -12.96 11.93 -9.67
N GLU A 44 -12.74 11.68 -10.94
CA GLU A 44 -12.74 10.34 -11.49
C GLU A 44 -11.58 9.49 -10.94
N ASP A 45 -11.83 8.24 -10.64
CA ASP A 45 -10.80 7.33 -10.14
C ASP A 45 -9.66 7.22 -11.15
N ILE A 46 -8.44 7.13 -10.65
CA ILE A 46 -7.25 7.09 -11.48
C ILE A 46 -6.68 5.68 -11.40
N PHE A 47 -6.56 5.01 -12.52
CA PHE A 47 -6.08 3.64 -12.60
C PHE A 47 -4.59 3.56 -12.30
N LEU A 48 -4.20 2.56 -11.50
CA LEU A 48 -2.80 2.24 -11.21
C LEU A 48 -2.52 0.83 -11.69
N ASN A 49 -1.56 0.68 -12.60
CA ASN A 49 -1.18 -0.66 -13.06
C ASN A 49 -0.35 -1.35 -11.97
N GLU A 50 -0.01 -2.61 -12.21
CA GLU A 50 0.71 -3.41 -11.22
C GLU A 50 2.05 -2.79 -10.84
N ARG A 51 2.70 -2.16 -11.79
CA ARG A 51 4.01 -1.54 -11.53
C ARG A 51 3.85 -0.40 -10.53
N GLU A 52 2.82 0.42 -10.69
CA GLU A 52 2.58 1.50 -9.74
C GLU A 52 2.15 0.96 -8.39
N MET A 53 1.34 -0.10 -8.39
CA MET A 53 0.90 -0.71 -7.14
C MET A 53 2.04 -1.33 -6.35
N SER A 54 3.14 -1.67 -7.00
CA SER A 54 4.30 -2.20 -6.27
C SER A 54 4.92 -1.16 -5.34
N ARG A 55 4.59 0.10 -5.52
CA ARG A 55 5.18 1.21 -4.75
C ARG A 55 4.33 1.63 -3.58
N VAL A 56 3.12 1.13 -3.46
CA VAL A 56 2.14 1.60 -2.47
C VAL A 56 1.38 0.42 -1.89
N MET A 57 0.65 0.67 -0.82
CA MET A 57 -0.22 -0.32 -0.22
C MET A 57 -1.65 0.21 -0.21
N HIS A 58 -2.59 -0.71 -0.10
CA HIS A 58 -4.00 -0.37 -0.02
C HIS A 58 -4.22 0.65 1.11
N ASN A 59 -5.01 1.66 0.84
CA ASN A 59 -5.37 2.76 1.75
C ASN A 59 -4.28 3.81 1.97
N ASP A 60 -3.13 3.70 1.32
CA ASP A 60 -2.11 4.75 1.42
C ASP A 60 -2.65 6.06 0.86
N LYS A 61 -2.26 7.16 1.48
CA LYS A 61 -2.57 8.50 0.96
C LYS A 61 -1.40 8.92 0.08
N VAL A 62 -1.70 9.29 -1.15
CA VAL A 62 -0.65 9.54 -2.15
C VAL A 62 -0.90 10.77 -2.98
N LEU A 63 0.17 11.24 -3.62
CA LEU A 63 0.06 12.15 -4.75
C LEU A 63 0.26 11.33 -6.01
N VAL A 64 -0.60 11.55 -6.98
CA VAL A 64 -0.57 10.83 -8.25
C VAL A 64 -0.64 11.82 -9.39
N LYS A 65 0.14 11.56 -10.43
CA LYS A 65 0.14 12.36 -11.63
C LYS A 65 -0.56 11.57 -12.72
N VAL A 66 -1.55 12.19 -13.37
CA VAL A 66 -2.27 11.53 -14.46
C VAL A 66 -1.35 11.52 -15.67
N SER A 67 -0.99 10.34 -16.14
CA SER A 67 0.01 10.21 -17.20
C SER A 67 -0.57 9.78 -18.54
N GLY A 68 -1.87 9.51 -18.59
CA GLY A 68 -2.50 9.09 -19.85
C GLY A 68 -3.83 8.45 -19.59
N VAL A 69 -4.25 7.60 -20.52
CA VAL A 69 -5.48 6.84 -20.36
C VAL A 69 -5.19 5.37 -20.59
N ASP A 70 -5.95 4.52 -19.93
CA ASP A 70 -5.79 3.09 -20.11
C ASP A 70 -6.59 2.64 -21.34
N ARG A 71 -6.64 1.33 -21.56
CA ARG A 71 -7.32 0.79 -22.74
C ARG A 71 -8.81 1.10 -22.78
N ARG A 72 -9.40 1.38 -21.63
CA ARG A 72 -10.83 1.69 -21.53
C ARG A 72 -11.10 3.18 -21.49
N GLY A 73 -10.07 4.00 -21.68
CA GLY A 73 -10.21 5.44 -21.65
C GLY A 73 -10.23 6.02 -20.24
N ARG A 74 -9.90 5.22 -19.22
CA ARG A 74 -9.84 5.74 -17.84
C ARG A 74 -8.52 6.45 -17.63
N PRO A 75 -8.48 7.51 -16.81
CA PRO A 75 -7.20 8.14 -16.51
C PRO A 75 -6.29 7.15 -15.81
N GLU A 76 -5.04 7.14 -16.23
CA GLU A 76 -4.02 6.26 -15.66
C GLU A 76 -2.95 7.13 -15.02
N GLY A 77 -2.46 6.75 -13.86
CA GLY A 77 -1.55 7.60 -13.12
C GLY A 77 -0.25 6.95 -12.73
N GLN A 78 0.66 7.81 -12.30
CA GLN A 78 1.92 7.44 -11.72
C GLN A 78 1.99 8.04 -10.32
N ILE A 79 2.37 7.23 -9.36
CA ILE A 79 2.54 7.69 -7.99
C ILE A 79 3.78 8.58 -7.93
N THR A 80 3.62 9.79 -7.44
CA THR A 80 4.74 10.70 -7.30
C THR A 80 5.23 10.78 -5.86
N GLU A 81 4.35 10.52 -4.90
CA GLU A 81 4.75 10.57 -3.50
C GLU A 81 3.75 9.82 -2.64
N VAL A 82 4.22 9.11 -1.63
CA VAL A 82 3.36 8.53 -0.61
C VAL A 82 3.33 9.50 0.55
N LEU A 83 2.17 10.08 0.81
CA LEU A 83 2.02 11.09 1.85
C LEU A 83 1.85 10.48 3.23
N GLN A 84 1.17 9.36 3.30
CA GLN A 84 0.90 8.71 4.56
C GLN A 84 0.64 7.24 4.33
N HIS A 85 1.33 6.40 5.09
CA HIS A 85 1.07 4.96 5.07
C HIS A 85 -0.09 4.65 5.99
N ALA A 86 -1.01 3.83 5.52
CA ALA A 86 -2.21 3.50 6.28
C ALA A 86 -2.05 2.22 7.10
N ASN A 87 -1.20 1.31 6.64
CA ASN A 87 -1.10 0.00 7.26
C ASN A 87 0.13 -0.08 8.15
N GLN A 88 -0.07 0.01 9.45
CA GLN A 88 1.02 -0.20 10.40
C GLN A 88 1.06 -1.65 10.83
N LEU A 89 -0.11 -2.27 10.94
CA LEU A 89 -0.26 -3.67 11.31
C LEU A 89 -0.99 -4.40 10.19
N VAL A 90 -0.54 -5.57 9.87
CA VAL A 90 -1.13 -6.38 8.83
C VAL A 90 -1.40 -7.77 9.40
N ILE A 91 -2.59 -8.30 9.17
CA ILE A 91 -2.95 -9.64 9.57
C ILE A 91 -2.71 -10.57 8.40
N GLY A 92 -2.03 -11.67 8.64
CA GLY A 92 -1.79 -12.64 7.58
C GLY A 92 -1.29 -13.94 8.13
N ARG A 93 -0.89 -14.81 7.21
CA ARG A 93 -0.37 -16.13 7.58
C ARG A 93 1.13 -16.15 7.39
N LEU A 94 1.81 -16.78 8.35
CA LEU A 94 3.26 -16.91 8.28
C LEU A 94 3.59 -18.12 7.42
N LEU A 95 4.28 -17.90 6.33
CA LEU A 95 4.61 -18.95 5.37
C LEU A 95 6.09 -18.95 5.07
N ASN A 96 6.56 -20.05 4.51
CA ASN A 96 7.94 -20.16 4.04
C ASN A 96 7.88 -20.30 2.52
N GLU A 97 8.51 -19.37 1.83
CA GLU A 97 8.63 -19.42 0.38
C GLU A 97 10.08 -19.50 0.01
N ASN A 98 10.50 -20.67 -0.48
CA ASN A 98 11.88 -20.86 -0.93
C ASN A 98 12.92 -20.50 0.15
N GLY A 99 12.60 -20.88 1.39
CA GLY A 99 13.52 -20.64 2.50
C GLY A 99 13.39 -19.29 3.17
N VAL A 100 12.46 -18.45 2.69
CA VAL A 100 12.27 -17.12 3.24
C VAL A 100 10.93 -17.05 3.94
N LEU A 101 10.92 -16.53 5.16
CA LEU A 101 9.67 -16.32 5.88
C LEU A 101 8.96 -15.09 5.38
N ILE A 102 7.69 -15.24 5.09
CA ILE A 102 6.85 -14.13 4.70
C ILE A 102 5.54 -14.17 5.45
N CYS A 103 4.90 -13.03 5.57
CA CYS A 103 3.51 -12.94 5.99
C CYS A 103 2.69 -12.63 4.75
N ALA A 104 1.76 -13.52 4.43
CA ALA A 104 0.84 -13.32 3.31
C ALA A 104 -0.41 -12.67 3.86
N PRO A 105 -0.69 -11.40 3.51
CA PRO A 105 -1.84 -10.69 4.09
C PRO A 105 -3.16 -11.37 3.77
N GLU A 106 -4.05 -11.38 4.75
CA GLU A 106 -5.40 -11.90 4.54
C GLU A 106 -6.20 -10.94 3.65
N ASP A 107 -5.90 -9.67 3.71
CA ASP A 107 -6.57 -8.69 2.84
C ASP A 107 -5.84 -8.70 1.50
N LYS A 108 -6.48 -9.29 0.49
CA LYS A 108 -5.86 -9.45 -0.83
C LYS A 108 -5.65 -8.12 -1.56
N ARG A 109 -6.29 -7.05 -1.11
CA ARG A 109 -6.09 -5.73 -1.70
C ARG A 109 -4.72 -5.17 -1.39
N ILE A 110 -4.07 -5.66 -0.34
CA ILE A 110 -2.74 -5.20 0.04
C ILE A 110 -1.71 -5.57 -1.04
N GLY A 111 -1.79 -6.78 -1.57
CA GLY A 111 -0.97 -7.15 -2.72
C GLY A 111 0.52 -7.33 -2.48
N HIS A 112 0.98 -7.20 -1.25
CA HIS A 112 2.40 -7.34 -0.91
C HIS A 112 2.57 -8.41 0.14
N ASP A 113 3.44 -9.36 -0.13
CA ASP A 113 3.90 -10.25 0.93
C ASP A 113 4.92 -9.49 1.77
N ILE A 114 4.91 -9.72 3.05
CA ILE A 114 5.78 -8.98 3.96
C ILE A 114 6.90 -9.90 4.41
N LEU A 115 8.13 -9.52 4.14
CA LEU A 115 9.29 -10.29 4.51
C LEU A 115 9.46 -10.26 6.02
N ILE A 116 9.65 -11.42 6.64
CA ILE A 116 9.87 -11.52 8.07
C ILE A 116 11.29 -12.03 8.30
N PRO A 117 12.21 -11.15 8.70
CA PRO A 117 13.57 -11.60 9.02
C PRO A 117 13.54 -12.56 10.20
N PRO A 118 14.53 -13.42 10.34
CA PRO A 118 14.53 -14.41 11.43
C PRO A 118 14.32 -13.79 12.81
N ARG A 119 14.87 -12.62 13.04
CA ARG A 119 14.68 -11.95 14.33
C ARG A 119 13.27 -11.45 14.54
N GLY A 120 12.51 -11.32 13.48
CA GLY A 120 11.13 -10.82 13.56
C GLY A 120 10.10 -11.91 13.70
N GLN A 121 10.51 -13.16 13.71
CA GLN A 121 9.55 -14.27 13.78
C GLN A 121 8.90 -14.41 15.16
N SER A 122 9.59 -14.00 16.21
CA SER A 122 9.13 -14.18 17.57
C SER A 122 8.85 -15.66 17.81
N ASN A 123 7.75 -16.01 18.46
CA ASN A 123 7.39 -17.41 18.72
C ASN A 123 6.36 -17.95 17.73
N ALA A 124 6.18 -17.27 16.62
CA ALA A 124 5.22 -17.70 15.61
C ALA A 124 5.72 -18.92 14.84
N LYS A 125 4.77 -19.76 14.44
CA LYS A 125 5.08 -20.96 13.68
C LYS A 125 4.44 -20.88 12.30
N LEU A 126 5.01 -21.62 11.36
CA LEU A 126 4.49 -21.61 10.00
C LEU A 126 3.02 -21.99 9.99
N GLY A 127 2.26 -21.31 9.17
CA GLY A 127 0.84 -21.58 9.01
C GLY A 127 -0.04 -20.82 9.97
N GLN A 128 0.53 -20.25 11.02
CA GLN A 128 -0.28 -19.51 11.98
C GLN A 128 -0.71 -18.17 11.44
N VAL A 129 -1.84 -17.66 11.94
CA VAL A 129 -2.33 -16.32 11.66
C VAL A 129 -1.63 -15.39 12.64
N VAL A 130 -1.02 -14.35 12.11
CA VAL A 130 -0.20 -13.44 12.90
C VAL A 130 -0.56 -11.99 12.59
N SER A 131 -0.23 -11.12 13.53
CA SER A 131 -0.27 -9.69 13.31
C SER A 131 1.17 -9.23 13.16
N VAL A 132 1.45 -8.51 12.11
CA VAL A 132 2.80 -8.08 11.74
C VAL A 132 2.85 -6.57 11.71
N GLU A 133 3.85 -6.00 12.37
CA GLU A 133 4.11 -4.58 12.28
C GLU A 133 5.04 -4.32 11.11
N ILE A 134 4.68 -3.39 10.24
CA ILE A 134 5.51 -3.03 9.09
C ILE A 134 6.67 -2.19 9.59
N ILE A 135 7.88 -2.62 9.29
CA ILE A 135 9.10 -1.90 9.65
C ILE A 135 9.59 -1.07 8.48
N ASP A 136 9.63 -1.69 7.29
CA ASP A 136 10.00 -0.98 6.07
C ASP A 136 8.87 -1.14 5.07
N TYR A 137 8.42 -0.02 4.50
CA TYR A 137 7.35 -0.04 3.52
C TYR A 137 7.90 -0.35 2.13
N PRO A 138 7.09 -0.98 1.28
CA PRO A 138 7.57 -1.33 -0.06
C PRO A 138 7.77 -0.10 -0.93
N ASP A 139 8.70 -0.19 -1.86
CA ASP A 139 8.85 0.82 -2.90
C ASP A 139 9.21 0.09 -4.20
N SER A 140 9.65 0.82 -5.23
CA SER A 140 9.92 0.21 -6.52
C SER A 140 11.01 -0.85 -6.48
N TYR A 141 11.85 -0.82 -5.47
CA TYR A 141 13.01 -1.70 -5.39
C TYR A 141 13.06 -2.57 -4.16
N ARG A 142 12.19 -2.32 -3.19
CA ARG A 142 12.24 -3.02 -1.92
C ARG A 142 10.91 -3.64 -1.59
N GLN A 143 10.99 -4.82 -1.01
CA GLN A 143 9.83 -5.52 -0.50
C GLN A 143 9.49 -4.99 0.90
N ALA A 144 8.24 -5.06 1.28
CA ALA A 144 7.84 -4.72 2.64
C ALA A 144 8.51 -5.66 3.62
N VAL A 145 8.94 -5.13 4.75
CA VAL A 145 9.58 -5.90 5.81
C VAL A 145 8.82 -5.65 7.11
N GLY A 146 8.61 -6.69 7.88
CA GLY A 146 7.90 -6.54 9.13
C GLY A 146 8.36 -7.52 10.18
N ARG A 147 7.75 -7.43 11.35
CA ARG A 147 8.01 -8.36 12.44
C ARG A 147 6.68 -8.78 13.06
N VAL A 148 6.62 -10.01 13.52
CA VAL A 148 5.44 -10.54 14.18
C VAL A 148 5.33 -9.90 15.56
N VAL A 149 4.20 -9.29 15.85
CA VAL A 149 3.95 -8.70 17.16
C VAL A 149 2.92 -9.48 17.95
N GLU A 150 2.14 -10.31 17.27
CA GLU A 150 1.13 -11.10 17.94
C GLU A 150 0.81 -12.35 17.14
N VAL A 151 0.65 -13.48 17.82
CA VAL A 151 0.16 -14.71 17.19
C VAL A 151 -1.30 -14.84 17.54
N LEU A 152 -2.16 -14.88 16.53
CA LEU A 152 -3.59 -15.00 16.75
C LEU A 152 -4.02 -16.45 16.92
N GLY A 153 -3.32 -17.38 16.31
CA GLY A 153 -3.59 -18.79 16.43
C GLY A 153 -3.54 -19.51 15.10
N GLU A 154 -4.20 -20.66 15.06
CA GLU A 154 -4.25 -21.45 13.83
C GLU A 154 -5.40 -21.01 12.97
N ILE A 155 -5.26 -21.15 11.66
CA ILE A 155 -6.31 -20.68 10.74
C ILE A 155 -7.64 -21.40 11.01
N ASP A 156 -7.58 -22.61 11.53
CA ASP A 156 -8.77 -23.41 11.78
C ASP A 156 -9.35 -23.23 13.19
N ASP A 157 -8.76 -22.37 13.99
CA ASP A 157 -9.27 -22.16 15.34
C ASP A 157 -10.69 -21.57 15.31
N PRO A 158 -11.56 -21.97 16.22
CA PRO A 158 -12.90 -21.42 16.27
C PRO A 158 -12.84 -19.89 16.43
N GLY A 159 -13.63 -19.21 15.64
CA GLY A 159 -13.70 -17.74 15.71
C GLY A 159 -12.60 -17.03 14.96
N MET A 160 -11.64 -17.75 14.35
CA MET A 160 -10.54 -17.10 13.65
C MET A 160 -11.03 -16.24 12.50
N GLU A 161 -12.05 -16.65 11.79
CA GLU A 161 -12.59 -15.85 10.69
C GLU A 161 -13.11 -14.51 11.18
N ILE A 162 -13.72 -14.49 12.33
CA ILE A 162 -14.24 -13.25 12.91
C ILE A 162 -13.09 -12.38 13.38
N GLU A 163 -12.09 -12.99 13.99
CA GLU A 163 -10.92 -12.26 14.47
C GLU A 163 -10.20 -11.57 13.30
N ILE A 164 -10.00 -12.30 12.21
CA ILE A 164 -9.38 -11.74 11.02
C ILE A 164 -10.21 -10.60 10.46
N ALA A 165 -11.51 -10.79 10.35
CA ALA A 165 -12.38 -9.76 9.79
C ALA A 165 -12.37 -8.49 10.62
N VAL A 166 -12.40 -8.62 11.93
CA VAL A 166 -12.38 -7.46 12.82
C VAL A 166 -11.10 -6.67 12.65
N ARG A 167 -9.97 -7.35 12.60
CA ARG A 167 -8.69 -6.68 12.48
C ARG A 167 -8.44 -6.14 11.08
N LYS A 168 -8.90 -6.88 10.08
CA LYS A 168 -8.72 -6.50 8.69
C LYS A 168 -9.45 -5.21 8.36
N TYR A 169 -10.64 -5.03 8.90
CA TYR A 169 -11.42 -3.84 8.62
C TYR A 169 -11.24 -2.73 9.66
N GLY A 170 -10.31 -2.93 10.59
CA GLY A 170 -10.00 -1.89 11.54
C GLY A 170 -11.13 -1.53 12.46
N VAL A 171 -12.01 -2.47 12.76
CA VAL A 171 -13.13 -2.22 13.65
C VAL A 171 -12.59 -1.96 15.05
N PRO A 172 -12.94 -0.84 15.68
CA PRO A 172 -12.41 -0.54 16.99
C PRO A 172 -12.89 -1.54 18.01
N HIS A 173 -12.03 -1.90 18.91
CA HIS A 173 -12.39 -2.75 20.01
C HIS A 173 -12.73 -1.86 21.18
N LEU A 174 -13.85 -1.24 21.05
CA LEU A 174 -14.18 -0.33 22.05
C LEU A 174 -15.03 -0.98 23.00
N PHE A 175 -14.74 -1.15 23.93
CA PHE A 175 -15.61 -1.66 24.84
C PHE A 175 -15.03 -1.97 26.03
#